data_cdc00e359554f1ba78508cc0f0cc2980
#
_entry.id   cdc00e359554f1ba78508cc0f0cc2980
#
_cell.length_a   1.000
_cell.length_b   1.000
_cell.length_c   1.000
_cell.angle_alpha   90.00
_cell.angle_beta   90.00
_cell.angle_gamma   90.00
#
_symmetry.space_group_name_H-M   'P 1'
#
loop_
_entity.id
_entity.type
_entity.pdbx_description
1 polymer ?
#
loop_
_entity_poly.entity_id
_entity_poly.type
_entity_poly.pdbx_seq_one_letter_code
_entity_poly.pdbx_strand_id
1 'polypeptide(L)'
;YIKKGNMLIRLIKICFLILLTGCTSETIEMKYPETKKEDIQDLIFGKYINDPYRWLEDFTSKEATDWVDRQNKLTDAFLENEYQRKIKEDLKDIWITEDISIPFRRGDRTFYYYDNGKQQQSVFMMKDCKSCEAEVLLDPNQFSTDGTISLSDISVSPNGEYLAYAISDGGSDWRTWKVFNIKEKRDTDDVIEWSKFSYATWESDSSGFYYQKYQQPDEALSDINKSPQLFFHRLGDEQGKDKLIYEDKENPDFSWSISVPEKGRYRVLSIGEGTDERNFLSISLDESLNFVPLIDKFEATYRFLGGNEDTLCFFSNLNSPNGKILSLTINDGNFIWDEIVAEKEFPISGASVAGDKLIINYLVDTISKVEFFDLEGNFIEELMFKGEGSLSGFYGKLGNKFSYFEFSNFTTPQSIYELDLETLSYKPCLLYTS
;
A
#
# COMPACT_ATOMS: atom_id res chain seq x y z
N TYR A 1 33.45 -10.87 -77.03
CA TYR A 1 33.16 -11.61 -75.78
C TYR A 1 33.95 -11.11 -74.55
N ILE A 2 35.05 -10.34 -74.75
CA ILE A 2 35.92 -9.90 -73.61
C ILE A 2 35.44 -8.58 -72.93
N LYS A 3 34.58 -7.79 -73.55
CA LYS A 3 34.10 -6.51 -72.98
C LYS A 3 32.97 -6.67 -71.91
N LYS A 4 32.19 -7.76 -71.91
CA LYS A 4 31.11 -8.00 -70.93
C LYS A 4 31.62 -8.49 -69.56
N GLY A 5 32.76 -9.21 -69.52
CA GLY A 5 33.34 -9.71 -68.28
C GLY A 5 33.91 -8.60 -67.34
N ASN A 6 34.47 -7.53 -67.93
CA ASN A 6 35.03 -6.42 -67.16
C ASN A 6 33.93 -5.52 -66.49
N MET A 7 32.74 -5.47 -67.05
CA MET A 7 31.63 -4.70 -66.49
C MET A 7 31.01 -5.42 -65.29
N LEU A 8 30.90 -6.73 -65.36
CA LEU A 8 30.35 -7.56 -64.28
C LEU A 8 31.31 -7.56 -63.05
N ILE A 9 32.61 -7.65 -63.27
CA ILE A 9 33.63 -7.58 -62.22
C ILE A 9 33.70 -6.18 -61.57
N ARG A 10 33.46 -5.12 -62.34
CA ARG A 10 33.36 -3.76 -61.82
C ARG A 10 32.07 -3.57 -60.98
N LEU A 11 30.95 -4.10 -61.41
CA LEU A 11 29.70 -4.08 -60.66
C LEU A 11 29.79 -4.89 -59.35
N ILE A 12 30.40 -6.07 -59.38
CA ILE A 12 30.65 -6.88 -58.19
C ILE A 12 31.61 -6.17 -57.21
N LYS A 13 32.66 -5.50 -57.68
CA LYS A 13 33.54 -4.69 -56.79
C LYS A 13 32.84 -3.48 -56.23
N ILE A 14 31.97 -2.80 -56.96
CA ILE A 14 31.17 -1.67 -56.42
C ILE A 14 30.13 -2.16 -55.43
N CYS A 15 29.42 -3.28 -55.66
CA CYS A 15 28.53 -3.88 -54.66
C CYS A 15 29.28 -4.36 -53.41
N PHE A 16 30.49 -4.89 -53.53
CA PHE A 16 31.30 -5.30 -52.39
C PHE A 16 31.85 -4.10 -51.61
N LEU A 17 32.12 -2.96 -52.26
CA LEU A 17 32.47 -1.72 -51.55
C LEU A 17 31.26 -1.09 -50.82
N ILE A 18 30.06 -1.19 -51.37
CA ILE A 18 28.82 -0.70 -50.72
C ILE A 18 28.43 -1.59 -49.55
N LEU A 19 28.74 -2.90 -49.59
CA LEU A 19 28.50 -3.81 -48.46
C LEU A 19 29.51 -3.65 -47.31
N LEU A 20 30.65 -2.97 -47.53
CA LEU A 20 31.63 -2.67 -46.49
C LEU A 20 31.41 -1.31 -45.79
N THR A 21 30.45 -0.50 -46.27
CA THR A 21 29.93 0.63 -45.50
C THR A 21 28.79 0.13 -44.55
N GLY A 22 28.99 -1.05 -44.00
CA GLY A 22 28.15 -1.57 -42.94
C GLY A 22 28.18 -0.62 -41.75
N CYS A 23 27.00 -0.33 -41.25
CA CYS A 23 26.73 0.44 -40.04
C CYS A 23 27.92 0.52 -39.08
N THR A 24 28.69 1.58 -39.17
CA THR A 24 29.44 2.03 -38.02
C THR A 24 28.38 2.53 -37.06
N SER A 25 27.93 1.66 -36.15
CA SER A 25 27.36 2.16 -34.93
C SER A 25 28.41 3.08 -34.31
N GLU A 26 28.22 4.37 -34.40
CA GLU A 26 28.98 5.31 -33.58
C GLU A 26 28.66 4.89 -32.14
N THR A 27 29.59 4.13 -31.56
CA THR A 27 29.57 3.94 -30.10
C THR A 27 29.90 5.31 -29.55
N ILE A 28 28.89 6.00 -29.05
CA ILE A 28 29.05 7.22 -28.28
C ILE A 28 29.89 6.83 -27.06
N GLU A 29 31.18 7.18 -27.09
CA GLU A 29 32.06 7.00 -25.95
C GLU A 29 31.59 7.97 -24.84
N MET A 30 30.84 7.46 -23.89
CA MET A 30 30.36 8.26 -22.77
C MET A 30 31.53 8.58 -21.84
N LYS A 31 31.92 9.85 -21.81
CA LYS A 31 32.90 10.33 -20.86
C LYS A 31 32.21 10.74 -19.56
N TYR A 32 32.25 9.86 -18.56
CA TYR A 32 31.68 10.13 -17.24
C TYR A 32 32.41 11.32 -16.56
N PRO A 33 31.67 12.17 -15.82
CA PRO A 33 32.24 13.18 -14.96
C PRO A 33 33.22 12.56 -13.95
N GLU A 34 34.32 13.26 -13.72
CA GLU A 34 35.31 12.82 -12.74
C GLU A 34 34.69 12.81 -11.32
N THR A 35 34.89 11.69 -10.60
CA THR A 35 34.42 11.51 -9.21
C THR A 35 35.63 11.57 -8.28
N LYS A 36 35.58 12.49 -7.32
CA LYS A 36 36.58 12.63 -6.26
C LYS A 36 36.69 11.33 -5.45
N LYS A 37 37.93 10.96 -5.11
CA LYS A 37 38.22 9.85 -4.20
C LYS A 37 38.94 10.36 -2.98
N GLU A 38 38.55 9.88 -1.83
CA GLU A 38 39.18 10.16 -0.54
C GLU A 38 39.88 8.90 0.00
N ASP A 39 40.89 9.09 0.84
CA ASP A 39 41.60 7.97 1.49
C ASP A 39 40.97 7.66 2.84
N ILE A 40 39.72 7.15 2.80
CA ILE A 40 38.95 6.75 3.98
C ILE A 40 38.87 5.23 4.05
N GLN A 41 39.08 4.68 5.23
CA GLN A 41 39.05 3.25 5.51
C GLN A 41 38.31 2.95 6.81
N ASP A 42 37.50 1.90 6.80
CA ASP A 42 36.89 1.34 8.01
C ASP A 42 37.56 0.03 8.41
N LEU A 43 37.70 -0.18 9.71
CA LEU A 43 38.15 -1.46 10.28
C LEU A 43 36.92 -2.31 10.62
N ILE A 44 36.56 -3.25 9.73
CA ILE A 44 35.40 -4.12 9.89
C ILE A 44 35.90 -5.57 10.07
N PHE A 45 35.58 -6.21 11.19
CA PHE A 45 36.01 -7.58 11.54
C PHE A 45 37.53 -7.80 11.36
N GLY A 46 38.35 -6.80 11.73
CA GLY A 46 39.81 -6.85 11.65
C GLY A 46 40.40 -6.69 10.26
N LYS A 47 39.60 -6.25 9.27
CA LYS A 47 40.04 -5.93 7.92
C LYS A 47 39.77 -4.47 7.60
N TYR A 48 40.76 -3.80 6.98
CA TYR A 48 40.56 -2.44 6.45
C TYR A 48 39.79 -2.51 5.13
N ILE A 49 38.67 -1.82 5.07
CA ILE A 49 37.81 -1.68 3.89
C ILE A 49 37.89 -0.24 3.44
N ASN A 50 38.30 -0.02 2.18
CA ASN A 50 38.39 1.33 1.60
C ASN A 50 36.98 1.81 1.23
N ASP A 51 36.68 3.04 1.62
CA ASP A 51 35.46 3.75 1.24
C ASP A 51 35.80 5.14 0.65
N PRO A 52 36.25 5.18 -0.59
CA PRO A 52 36.74 6.43 -1.22
C PRO A 52 35.61 7.40 -1.56
N TYR A 53 34.38 7.02 -1.42
CA TYR A 53 33.21 7.80 -1.80
C TYR A 53 32.30 8.17 -0.61
N ARG A 54 32.78 8.05 0.60
CA ARG A 54 32.03 8.38 1.85
C ARG A 54 31.41 9.77 1.81
N TRP A 55 32.06 10.73 1.19
CA TRP A 55 31.54 12.08 1.04
C TRP A 55 30.20 12.17 0.29
N LEU A 56 29.80 11.12 -0.48
CA LEU A 56 28.50 11.04 -1.13
C LEU A 56 27.35 10.70 -0.16
N GLU A 57 27.64 10.23 1.04
CA GLU A 57 26.64 9.94 2.06
C GLU A 57 25.95 11.22 2.59
N ASP A 58 26.68 12.34 2.56
CA ASP A 58 26.10 13.66 2.84
C ASP A 58 25.50 14.26 1.55
N PHE A 59 24.31 13.78 1.17
CA PHE A 59 23.61 14.24 -0.03
C PHE A 59 23.04 15.65 0.09
N THR A 60 23.14 16.30 1.24
CA THR A 60 22.77 17.73 1.43
C THR A 60 23.96 18.64 1.17
N SER A 61 25.17 18.09 1.15
CA SER A 61 26.38 18.86 0.85
C SER A 61 26.38 19.40 -0.57
N LYS A 62 26.94 20.60 -0.73
CA LYS A 62 27.09 21.19 -2.07
C LYS A 62 27.95 20.32 -2.99
N GLU A 63 28.93 19.59 -2.45
CA GLU A 63 29.81 18.73 -3.23
C GLU A 63 29.07 17.52 -3.82
N ALA A 64 28.21 16.87 -3.01
CA ALA A 64 27.40 15.75 -3.48
C ALA A 64 26.33 16.21 -4.48
N THR A 65 25.63 17.31 -4.20
CA THR A 65 24.62 17.86 -5.11
C THR A 65 25.22 18.29 -6.44
N ASP A 66 26.37 18.99 -6.45
CA ASP A 66 27.09 19.35 -7.69
C ASP A 66 27.54 18.10 -8.48
N TRP A 67 27.90 17.00 -7.80
CA TRP A 67 28.24 15.74 -8.47
C TRP A 67 27.00 15.10 -9.10
N VAL A 68 25.89 15.03 -8.39
CA VAL A 68 24.61 14.53 -8.91
C VAL A 68 24.19 15.31 -10.15
N ASP A 69 24.24 16.64 -10.11
CA ASP A 69 23.91 17.50 -11.25
C ASP A 69 24.77 17.21 -12.49
N ARG A 70 26.08 16.97 -12.30
CA ARG A 70 26.98 16.60 -13.43
C ARG A 70 26.64 15.23 -14.00
N GLN A 71 26.27 14.24 -13.16
CA GLN A 71 25.85 12.91 -13.61
C GLN A 71 24.53 13.01 -14.37
N ASN A 72 23.56 13.74 -13.83
CA ASN A 72 22.25 13.93 -14.47
C ASN A 72 22.39 14.62 -15.84
N LYS A 73 23.20 15.66 -15.96
CA LYS A 73 23.47 16.32 -17.26
C LYS A 73 23.99 15.36 -18.32
N LEU A 74 24.87 14.41 -17.94
CA LEU A 74 25.34 13.39 -18.86
C LEU A 74 24.23 12.42 -19.26
N THR A 75 23.44 11.97 -18.27
CA THR A 75 22.31 11.06 -18.48
C THR A 75 21.27 11.68 -19.40
N ASP A 76 20.90 12.93 -19.14
CA ASP A 76 19.92 13.67 -19.93
C ASP A 76 20.40 13.82 -21.37
N ALA A 77 21.67 14.24 -21.56
CA ALA A 77 22.26 14.38 -22.90
C ALA A 77 22.33 13.06 -23.69
N PHE A 78 22.48 11.92 -23.01
CA PHE A 78 22.47 10.60 -23.63
C PHE A 78 21.05 10.12 -23.97
N LEU A 79 20.09 10.32 -23.05
CA LEU A 79 18.72 9.87 -23.20
C LEU A 79 17.89 10.78 -24.11
N GLU A 80 18.19 12.10 -24.16
CA GLU A 80 17.43 13.09 -24.90
C GLU A 80 17.65 12.96 -26.40
N ASN A 81 16.84 12.15 -27.06
CA ASN A 81 16.86 11.94 -28.51
C ASN A 81 15.45 11.88 -29.09
N GLU A 82 15.33 11.89 -30.41
CA GLU A 82 14.03 11.86 -31.10
C GLU A 82 13.21 10.60 -30.78
N TYR A 83 13.89 9.46 -30.63
CA TYR A 83 13.24 8.18 -30.31
C TYR A 83 12.64 8.20 -28.90
N GLN A 84 13.38 8.70 -27.90
CA GLN A 84 12.89 8.86 -26.52
C GLN A 84 11.69 9.82 -26.47
N ARG A 85 11.76 10.96 -27.19
CA ARG A 85 10.65 11.91 -27.27
C ARG A 85 9.40 11.28 -27.85
N LYS A 86 9.54 10.53 -28.95
CA LYS A 86 8.41 9.81 -29.56
C LYS A 86 7.80 8.77 -28.63
N ILE A 87 8.62 7.95 -27.96
CA ILE A 87 8.11 6.98 -26.96
C ILE A 87 7.38 7.71 -25.84
N LYS A 88 7.91 8.82 -25.35
CA LYS A 88 7.26 9.62 -24.30
C LYS A 88 5.91 10.19 -24.74
N GLU A 89 5.81 10.63 -25.98
CA GLU A 89 4.54 11.11 -26.55
C GLU A 89 3.53 9.95 -26.71
N ASP A 90 3.95 8.83 -27.32
CA ASP A 90 3.11 7.65 -27.49
C ASP A 90 2.61 7.10 -26.12
N LEU A 91 3.48 7.08 -25.12
CA LEU A 91 3.11 6.65 -23.76
C LEU A 91 2.13 7.62 -23.09
N LYS A 92 2.30 8.93 -23.28
CA LYS A 92 1.35 9.90 -22.72
C LYS A 92 -0.06 9.70 -23.24
N ASP A 93 -0.21 9.43 -24.55
CA ASP A 93 -1.50 9.21 -25.18
C ASP A 93 -2.19 7.94 -24.66
N ILE A 94 -1.39 6.89 -24.31
CA ILE A 94 -1.93 5.65 -23.75
C ILE A 94 -2.23 5.79 -22.25
N TRP A 95 -1.44 6.60 -21.53
CA TRP A 95 -1.52 6.73 -20.07
C TRP A 95 -2.66 7.64 -19.60
N ILE A 96 -3.19 8.50 -20.46
CA ILE A 96 -4.32 9.38 -20.14
C ILE A 96 -5.61 8.53 -20.10
N THR A 97 -5.77 7.80 -18.99
CA THR A 97 -6.97 7.01 -18.70
C THR A 97 -7.53 7.44 -17.35
N GLU A 98 -8.84 7.52 -17.25
CA GLU A 98 -9.47 7.69 -15.95
C GLU A 98 -9.33 6.41 -15.13
N ASP A 99 -9.02 6.56 -13.85
CA ASP A 99 -8.92 5.47 -12.90
C ASP A 99 -9.66 5.80 -11.59
N ILE A 100 -10.28 4.78 -11.01
CA ILE A 100 -10.97 4.87 -9.72
C ILE A 100 -10.57 3.67 -8.86
N SER A 101 -10.18 3.95 -7.63
CA SER A 101 -9.95 2.87 -6.66
C SER A 101 -11.25 2.18 -6.25
N ILE A 102 -11.11 0.98 -5.69
CA ILE A 102 -12.26 0.28 -5.07
C ILE A 102 -12.87 1.21 -4.00
N PRO A 103 -14.17 1.54 -4.10
CA PRO A 103 -14.81 2.38 -3.10
C PRO A 103 -14.96 1.68 -1.75
N PHE A 104 -15.05 2.46 -0.70
CA PHE A 104 -15.41 1.94 0.62
C PHE A 104 -16.42 2.87 1.32
N ARG A 105 -17.09 2.35 2.32
CA ARG A 105 -18.13 3.10 3.06
C ARG A 105 -17.75 3.31 4.51
N ARG A 106 -18.11 4.51 5.02
CA ARG A 106 -18.14 4.84 6.45
C ARG A 106 -19.40 5.64 6.72
N GLY A 107 -20.21 5.16 7.67
CA GLY A 107 -21.55 5.68 7.82
C GLY A 107 -22.33 5.55 6.51
N ASP A 108 -23.00 6.63 6.09
CA ASP A 108 -23.78 6.69 4.84
C ASP A 108 -22.92 7.14 3.63
N ARG A 109 -21.69 7.53 3.87
CA ARG A 109 -20.77 8.09 2.86
C ARG A 109 -19.99 7.02 2.14
N THR A 110 -19.67 7.30 0.88
CA THR A 110 -18.80 6.47 0.03
C THR A 110 -17.57 7.27 -0.34
N PHE A 111 -16.39 6.64 -0.23
CA PHE A 111 -15.08 7.25 -0.45
C PHE A 111 -14.30 6.46 -1.48
N TYR A 112 -13.50 7.14 -2.31
CA TYR A 112 -12.63 6.52 -3.32
C TYR A 112 -11.57 7.52 -3.81
N TYR A 113 -10.50 7.00 -4.39
CA TYR A 113 -9.55 7.81 -5.15
C TYR A 113 -9.99 7.91 -6.60
N TYR A 114 -9.76 9.06 -7.20
CA TYR A 114 -10.02 9.33 -8.60
C TYR A 114 -8.82 9.97 -9.28
N ASP A 115 -8.45 9.44 -10.43
CA ASP A 115 -7.45 10.00 -11.33
C ASP A 115 -8.05 10.23 -12.72
N ASN A 116 -7.89 11.43 -13.26
CA ASN A 116 -8.36 11.76 -14.61
C ASN A 116 -7.26 11.52 -15.68
N GLY A 117 -6.15 10.93 -15.32
CA GLY A 117 -5.00 10.67 -16.16
C GLY A 117 -4.13 11.89 -16.50
N LYS A 118 -4.46 13.08 -15.96
CA LYS A 118 -3.74 14.34 -16.27
C LYS A 118 -3.13 15.01 -15.05
N GLN A 119 -3.60 14.67 -13.86
CA GLN A 119 -3.09 15.18 -12.60
C GLN A 119 -1.87 14.36 -12.14
N GLN A 120 -1.04 14.92 -11.27
CA GLN A 120 0.15 14.24 -10.77
C GLN A 120 -0.18 13.18 -9.69
N GLN A 121 -1.23 13.44 -8.91
CA GLN A 121 -1.69 12.55 -7.84
C GLN A 121 -3.21 12.43 -7.91
N SER A 122 -3.72 11.22 -7.63
CA SER A 122 -5.16 10.97 -7.52
C SER A 122 -5.77 11.83 -6.42
N VAL A 123 -6.96 12.37 -6.65
CA VAL A 123 -7.72 13.11 -5.65
C VAL A 123 -8.59 12.16 -4.82
N PHE A 124 -8.80 12.50 -3.56
CA PHE A 124 -9.68 11.72 -2.69
C PHE A 124 -11.08 12.29 -2.74
N MET A 125 -12.03 11.44 -3.15
CA MET A 125 -13.41 11.78 -3.44
C MET A 125 -14.36 11.28 -2.36
N MET A 126 -15.49 11.95 -2.22
CA MET A 126 -16.57 11.52 -1.34
C MET A 126 -17.94 11.71 -2.01
N LYS A 127 -18.87 10.81 -1.67
CA LYS A 127 -20.30 10.96 -1.90
C LYS A 127 -21.04 10.89 -0.57
N ASP A 128 -21.81 11.89 -0.22
CA ASP A 128 -22.60 11.93 1.03
C ASP A 128 -23.70 10.86 1.07
N CYS A 129 -24.20 10.47 -0.08
CA CYS A 129 -25.22 9.41 -0.21
C CYS A 129 -25.09 8.70 -1.55
N LYS A 130 -25.77 7.55 -1.71
CA LYS A 130 -25.70 6.74 -2.95
C LYS A 130 -26.06 7.52 -4.22
N SER A 131 -27.07 8.41 -4.14
CA SER A 131 -27.55 9.22 -5.28
C SER A 131 -26.97 10.63 -5.32
N CYS A 132 -26.12 11.01 -4.36
CA CYS A 132 -25.48 12.31 -4.31
C CYS A 132 -24.39 12.42 -5.37
N GLU A 133 -24.09 13.64 -5.82
CA GLU A 133 -22.93 13.90 -6.65
C GLU A 133 -21.64 13.70 -5.82
N ALA A 134 -20.57 13.31 -6.50
CA ALA A 134 -19.26 13.18 -5.87
C ALA A 134 -18.60 14.56 -5.74
N GLU A 135 -17.89 14.77 -4.65
CA GLU A 135 -17.07 15.97 -4.47
C GLU A 135 -15.63 15.60 -4.09
N VAL A 136 -14.69 16.48 -4.44
CA VAL A 136 -13.29 16.34 -3.99
C VAL A 136 -13.24 16.65 -2.50
N LEU A 137 -12.83 15.68 -1.71
CA LEU A 137 -12.64 15.86 -0.27
C LEU A 137 -11.22 16.34 0.03
N LEU A 138 -10.21 15.78 -0.66
CA LEU A 138 -8.82 16.16 -0.50
C LEU A 138 -8.10 16.11 -1.84
N ASP A 139 -7.39 17.18 -2.19
CA ASP A 139 -6.60 17.27 -3.42
C ASP A 139 -5.10 17.41 -3.10
N PRO A 140 -4.33 16.31 -3.15
CA PRO A 140 -2.91 16.35 -2.84
C PRO A 140 -2.08 17.18 -3.84
N ASN A 141 -2.61 17.45 -5.04
CA ASN A 141 -1.93 18.32 -6.00
C ASN A 141 -1.81 19.79 -5.53
N GLN A 142 -2.52 20.13 -4.44
CA GLN A 142 -2.46 21.46 -3.82
C GLN A 142 -1.50 21.53 -2.62
N PHE A 143 -0.89 20.40 -2.21
CA PHE A 143 -0.03 20.39 -1.01
C PHE A 143 1.32 21.08 -1.23
N SER A 144 1.86 21.00 -2.45
CA SER A 144 3.09 21.69 -2.81
C SER A 144 3.08 22.13 -4.27
N THR A 145 3.84 23.16 -4.59
CA THR A 145 3.93 23.70 -5.97
C THR A 145 4.81 22.86 -6.89
N ASP A 146 5.73 22.09 -6.32
CA ASP A 146 6.68 21.22 -7.04
C ASP A 146 6.24 19.75 -7.08
N GLY A 147 5.13 19.40 -6.39
CA GLY A 147 4.59 18.04 -6.35
C GLY A 147 5.39 17.06 -5.48
N THR A 148 6.31 17.54 -4.62
CA THR A 148 7.12 16.67 -3.76
C THR A 148 6.34 16.11 -2.57
N ILE A 149 5.29 16.82 -2.11
CA ILE A 149 4.45 16.35 -1.01
C ILE A 149 3.35 15.44 -1.55
N SER A 150 3.30 14.23 -1.02
CA SER A 150 2.32 13.21 -1.42
C SER A 150 1.37 12.85 -0.28
N LEU A 151 0.14 12.48 -0.66
CA LEU A 151 -0.80 11.79 0.22
C LEU A 151 -0.37 10.34 0.38
N SER A 152 0.22 9.99 1.52
CA SER A 152 0.81 8.67 1.76
C SER A 152 -0.17 7.67 2.36
N ASP A 153 -1.20 8.13 3.06
CA ASP A 153 -2.23 7.27 3.64
C ASP A 153 -3.49 8.05 4.04
N ILE A 154 -4.60 7.34 4.18
CA ILE A 154 -5.88 7.89 4.66
C ILE A 154 -6.60 6.90 5.59
N SER A 155 -7.35 7.43 6.53
CA SER A 155 -8.26 6.64 7.39
C SER A 155 -9.47 7.45 7.78
N VAL A 156 -10.65 7.05 7.31
CA VAL A 156 -11.92 7.71 7.66
C VAL A 156 -12.46 7.12 8.94
N SER A 157 -12.91 7.99 9.86
CA SER A 157 -13.52 7.59 11.14
C SER A 157 -14.76 6.70 10.93
N PRO A 158 -15.11 5.80 11.86
CA PRO A 158 -16.27 4.93 11.75
C PRO A 158 -17.58 5.66 11.48
N ASN A 159 -17.81 6.84 12.10
CA ASN A 159 -18.99 7.67 11.87
C ASN A 159 -18.94 8.46 10.54
N GLY A 160 -17.81 8.45 9.83
CA GLY A 160 -17.63 9.17 8.57
C GLY A 160 -17.52 10.69 8.70
N GLU A 161 -17.23 11.23 9.89
CA GLU A 161 -17.17 12.68 10.14
C GLU A 161 -15.75 13.26 10.07
N TYR A 162 -14.72 12.41 10.26
CA TYR A 162 -13.33 12.81 10.24
C TYR A 162 -12.51 11.96 9.28
N LEU A 163 -11.50 12.57 8.68
CA LEU A 163 -10.50 11.90 7.85
C LEU A 163 -9.12 12.15 8.46
N ALA A 164 -8.50 11.13 9.03
CA ALA A 164 -7.07 11.15 9.29
C ALA A 164 -6.34 10.90 7.97
N TYR A 165 -5.41 11.78 7.61
CA TYR A 165 -4.61 11.63 6.40
C TYR A 165 -3.14 11.91 6.68
N ALA A 166 -2.27 11.14 6.05
CA ALA A 166 -0.83 11.26 6.21
C ALA A 166 -0.19 11.87 4.97
N ILE A 167 0.70 12.81 5.18
CA ILE A 167 1.54 13.40 4.13
C ILE A 167 2.99 12.97 4.30
N SER A 168 3.68 12.79 3.18
CA SER A 168 5.11 12.50 3.10
C SER A 168 5.76 13.48 2.14
N ASP A 169 6.95 13.96 2.48
CA ASP A 169 7.72 14.90 1.66
C ASP A 169 8.94 14.21 1.03
N GLY A 170 9.16 14.48 -0.26
CA GLY A 170 10.33 14.02 -1.01
C GLY A 170 10.50 12.48 -1.06
N GLY A 171 9.42 11.71 -0.95
CA GLY A 171 9.46 10.24 -0.92
C GLY A 171 9.99 9.65 0.39
N SER A 172 10.07 10.45 1.45
CA SER A 172 10.43 9.97 2.79
C SER A 172 9.40 8.98 3.34
N ASP A 173 9.86 7.99 4.11
CA ASP A 173 8.98 7.11 4.89
C ASP A 173 8.37 7.83 6.11
N TRP A 174 8.92 8.98 6.51
CA TRP A 174 8.35 9.78 7.57
C TRP A 174 7.03 10.39 7.14
N ARG A 175 6.03 10.29 8.02
CA ARG A 175 4.68 10.76 7.79
C ARG A 175 4.28 11.75 8.86
N THR A 176 3.59 12.80 8.43
CA THR A 176 2.86 13.70 9.31
C THR A 176 1.37 13.43 9.13
N TRP A 177 0.70 12.98 10.18
CA TRP A 177 -0.74 12.81 10.17
C TRP A 177 -1.44 14.12 10.52
N LYS A 178 -2.53 14.37 9.83
CA LYS A 178 -3.46 15.46 10.07
C LYS A 178 -4.88 14.93 10.10
N VAL A 179 -5.79 15.70 10.67
CA VAL A 179 -7.20 15.35 10.70
C VAL A 179 -8.02 16.41 10.01
N PHE A 180 -8.85 15.99 9.06
CA PHE A 180 -9.78 16.83 8.33
C PHE A 180 -11.20 16.62 8.84
N ASN A 181 -11.90 17.69 9.23
CA ASN A 181 -13.33 17.66 9.55
C ASN A 181 -14.13 17.73 8.26
N ILE A 182 -14.80 16.61 7.93
CA ILE A 182 -15.51 16.45 6.65
C ILE A 182 -16.68 17.42 6.53
N LYS A 183 -17.41 17.64 7.61
CA LYS A 183 -18.56 18.57 7.62
C LYS A 183 -18.14 20.03 7.50
N GLU A 184 -17.07 20.41 8.19
CA GLU A 184 -16.56 21.77 8.19
C GLU A 184 -15.66 22.08 6.98
N LYS A 185 -15.25 21.02 6.24
CA LYS A 185 -14.36 21.09 5.07
C LYS A 185 -13.03 21.81 5.36
N ARG A 186 -12.43 21.53 6.50
CA ARG A 186 -11.15 22.10 6.94
C ARG A 186 -10.39 21.15 7.85
N ASP A 187 -9.10 21.34 7.92
CA ASP A 187 -8.27 20.68 8.91
C ASP A 187 -8.65 21.12 10.33
N THR A 188 -8.52 20.21 11.27
CA THR A 188 -8.49 20.49 12.70
C THR A 188 -7.07 20.90 13.13
N ASP A 189 -6.87 21.14 14.42
CA ASP A 189 -5.54 21.44 14.96
C ASP A 189 -4.71 20.17 15.25
N ASP A 190 -5.27 18.97 14.99
CA ASP A 190 -4.61 17.69 15.24
C ASP A 190 -3.47 17.44 14.23
N VAL A 191 -2.25 17.37 14.72
CA VAL A 191 -1.03 17.10 13.94
C VAL A 191 -0.17 16.10 14.67
N ILE A 192 0.19 14.99 14.00
CA ILE A 192 1.02 13.92 14.54
C ILE A 192 2.29 13.80 13.71
N GLU A 193 3.42 13.99 14.35
CA GLU A 193 4.74 13.90 13.72
C GLU A 193 5.47 12.61 14.13
N TRP A 194 6.55 12.31 13.42
CA TRP A 194 7.46 11.19 13.69
C TRP A 194 6.79 9.82 13.62
N SER A 195 5.79 9.71 12.76
CA SER A 195 5.15 8.45 12.41
C SER A 195 5.82 7.84 11.17
N LYS A 196 6.01 6.52 11.18
CA LYS A 196 6.64 5.77 10.09
C LYS A 196 6.11 4.34 10.13
N PHE A 197 5.80 3.76 8.95
CA PHE A 197 5.24 2.41 8.81
C PHE A 197 4.00 2.18 9.70
N SER A 198 3.12 3.17 9.77
CA SER A 198 1.98 3.22 10.65
C SER A 198 0.71 3.53 9.90
N TYR A 199 -0.41 3.03 10.42
CA TYR A 199 -1.76 3.35 9.97
C TYR A 199 -2.49 4.09 11.10
N ALA A 200 -3.44 4.97 10.77
CA ALA A 200 -4.35 5.55 11.74
C ALA A 200 -5.55 4.61 11.92
N THR A 201 -5.56 3.85 13.01
CA THR A 201 -6.66 2.94 13.34
C THR A 201 -7.62 3.61 14.32
N TRP A 202 -8.79 4.00 13.83
CA TRP A 202 -9.77 4.69 14.64
C TRP A 202 -10.36 3.82 15.74
N GLU A 203 -10.64 4.46 16.88
CA GLU A 203 -11.50 3.87 17.89
C GLU A 203 -12.94 3.76 17.37
N SER A 204 -13.68 2.75 17.84
CA SER A 204 -15.02 2.45 17.36
C SER A 204 -16.02 3.60 17.55
N ASP A 205 -15.85 4.42 18.58
CA ASP A 205 -16.64 5.61 18.88
C ASP A 205 -16.20 6.87 18.13
N SER A 206 -15.14 6.76 17.30
CA SER A 206 -14.53 7.89 16.56
C SER A 206 -13.90 8.97 17.44
N SER A 207 -13.63 8.69 18.71
CA SER A 207 -13.05 9.68 19.66
C SER A 207 -11.58 9.98 19.42
N GLY A 208 -10.89 9.15 18.62
CA GLY A 208 -9.47 9.25 18.32
C GLY A 208 -8.98 8.04 17.56
N PHE A 209 -7.69 7.93 17.37
CA PHE A 209 -7.08 6.82 16.63
C PHE A 209 -5.74 6.39 17.22
N TYR A 210 -5.39 5.13 16.96
CA TYR A 210 -4.10 4.55 17.30
C TYR A 210 -3.12 4.76 16.15
N TYR A 211 -1.86 5.01 16.49
CA TYR A 211 -0.77 5.17 15.53
C TYR A 211 0.56 4.73 16.12
N GLN A 212 1.50 4.33 15.26
CA GLN A 212 2.85 4.00 15.65
C GLN A 212 3.78 5.20 15.44
N LYS A 213 4.64 5.46 16.42
CA LYS A 213 5.60 6.55 16.42
C LYS A 213 6.98 6.04 16.82
N TYR A 214 8.00 6.64 16.23
CA TYR A 214 9.40 6.48 16.66
C TYR A 214 9.85 7.70 17.48
N GLN A 215 10.97 7.58 18.17
CA GLN A 215 11.63 8.74 18.73
C GLN A 215 12.07 9.66 17.59
N GLN A 216 12.01 10.97 17.83
CA GLN A 216 12.53 11.94 16.88
C GLN A 216 14.02 11.65 16.66
N PRO A 217 14.45 11.38 15.41
CA PRO A 217 15.84 11.11 15.11
C PRO A 217 16.68 12.38 15.19
N ASP A 218 17.96 12.25 15.48
CA ASP A 218 18.91 13.35 15.38
C ASP A 218 19.14 13.71 13.90
N GLU A 219 19.19 12.68 13.02
CA GLU A 219 19.27 12.80 11.57
C GLU A 219 18.19 11.93 10.89
N ALA A 220 17.14 12.57 10.40
CA ALA A 220 15.92 11.90 9.94
C ALA A 220 16.12 10.88 8.81
N LEU A 221 17.18 11.02 7.99
CA LEU A 221 17.43 10.16 6.84
C LEU A 221 18.48 9.06 7.09
N SER A 222 19.30 9.18 8.12
CA SER A 222 20.40 8.26 8.40
C SER A 222 20.25 7.44 9.66
N ASP A 223 19.43 7.90 10.61
CA ASP A 223 19.24 7.18 11.87
C ASP A 223 18.46 5.87 11.70
N ILE A 224 18.92 4.84 12.40
CA ILE A 224 18.24 3.54 12.44
C ILE A 224 17.02 3.67 13.35
N ASN A 225 15.82 3.47 12.77
CA ASN A 225 14.57 3.53 13.52
C ASN A 225 14.34 2.19 14.25
N LYS A 226 14.36 2.22 15.56
CA LYS A 226 14.11 1.06 16.44
C LYS A 226 13.14 1.41 17.54
N SER A 227 12.59 0.38 18.18
CA SER A 227 11.69 0.50 19.33
C SER A 227 10.52 1.44 19.08
N PRO A 228 9.70 1.18 18.03
CA PRO A 228 8.48 1.96 17.84
C PRO A 228 7.57 1.88 19.05
N GLN A 229 6.73 2.86 19.21
CA GLN A 229 5.77 2.96 20.30
C GLN A 229 4.36 3.12 19.73
N LEU A 230 3.38 2.39 20.25
CA LEU A 230 1.97 2.53 19.89
C LEU A 230 1.32 3.56 20.81
N PHE A 231 0.75 4.60 20.22
CA PHE A 231 0.04 5.66 20.92
C PHE A 231 -1.44 5.68 20.53
N PHE A 232 -2.24 6.28 21.40
CA PHE A 232 -3.60 6.71 21.11
C PHE A 232 -3.68 8.22 21.15
N HIS A 233 -4.06 8.80 20.03
CA HIS A 233 -4.35 10.23 19.89
C HIS A 233 -5.84 10.47 20.04
N ARG A 234 -6.23 11.34 20.96
CA ARG A 234 -7.60 11.79 21.14
C ARG A 234 -7.84 13.05 20.33
N LEU A 235 -8.90 13.09 19.55
CA LEU A 235 -9.24 14.27 18.76
C LEU A 235 -9.30 15.54 19.58
N GLY A 236 -8.65 16.59 19.09
CA GLY A 236 -8.56 17.91 19.72
C GLY A 236 -7.48 18.03 20.80
N ASP A 237 -6.73 16.99 21.09
CA ASP A 237 -5.60 17.06 22.02
C ASP A 237 -4.30 17.38 21.24
N GLU A 238 -3.33 17.98 21.93
CA GLU A 238 -1.98 18.10 21.40
C GLU A 238 -1.26 16.74 21.46
N GLN A 239 -0.44 16.39 20.46
CA GLN A 239 0.32 15.13 20.41
C GLN A 239 1.10 14.81 21.69
N GLY A 240 1.58 15.82 22.39
CA GLY A 240 2.30 15.64 23.66
C GLY A 240 1.46 15.05 24.80
N LYS A 241 0.13 15.00 24.65
CA LYS A 241 -0.80 14.39 25.61
C LYS A 241 -1.22 12.98 25.23
N ASP A 242 -0.75 12.46 24.09
CA ASP A 242 -1.13 11.15 23.59
C ASP A 242 -0.75 10.06 24.59
N LYS A 243 -1.68 9.11 24.74
CA LYS A 243 -1.51 7.99 25.66
C LYS A 243 -0.62 6.92 25.02
N LEU A 244 0.49 6.58 25.66
CA LEU A 244 1.28 5.39 25.30
C LEU A 244 0.44 4.14 25.60
N ILE A 245 0.25 3.29 24.60
CA ILE A 245 -0.57 2.07 24.67
C ILE A 245 0.31 0.84 24.79
N TYR A 246 1.38 0.77 23.97
CA TYR A 246 2.27 -0.39 23.98
C TYR A 246 3.69 0.00 23.56
N GLU A 247 4.67 -0.59 24.18
CA GLU A 247 6.08 -0.55 23.78
C GLU A 247 6.79 -1.84 24.25
N ASP A 248 7.82 -2.24 23.54
CA ASP A 248 8.73 -3.31 23.95
C ASP A 248 10.18 -2.85 23.71
N LYS A 249 10.90 -2.60 24.82
CA LYS A 249 12.29 -2.15 24.77
C LYS A 249 13.29 -3.28 24.64
N GLU A 250 12.86 -4.51 24.92
CA GLU A 250 13.72 -5.69 24.84
C GLU A 250 13.83 -6.19 23.41
N ASN A 251 12.79 -5.93 22.58
CA ASN A 251 12.71 -6.33 21.18
C ASN A 251 12.61 -5.10 20.26
N PRO A 252 13.71 -4.38 20.03
CA PRO A 252 13.69 -3.09 19.33
C PRO A 252 13.31 -3.16 17.85
N ASP A 253 13.34 -4.35 17.24
CA ASP A 253 13.01 -4.60 15.82
C ASP A 253 11.54 -5.02 15.64
N PHE A 254 10.77 -5.13 16.73
CA PHE A 254 9.34 -5.40 16.66
C PHE A 254 8.54 -4.18 16.22
N SER A 255 7.43 -4.43 15.55
CA SER A 255 6.47 -3.43 15.11
C SER A 255 5.05 -3.84 15.52
N TRP A 256 4.14 -2.88 15.57
CA TRP A 256 2.82 -3.07 16.11
C TRP A 256 1.74 -2.68 15.10
N SER A 257 0.69 -3.45 15.05
CA SER A 257 -0.56 -3.02 14.44
C SER A 257 -1.73 -3.37 15.34
N ILE A 258 -2.68 -2.46 15.46
CA ILE A 258 -3.88 -2.66 16.25
C ILE A 258 -5.11 -2.72 15.36
N SER A 259 -6.01 -3.64 15.65
CA SER A 259 -7.32 -3.75 15.02
C SER A 259 -8.41 -3.52 16.06
N VAL A 260 -9.37 -2.68 15.68
CA VAL A 260 -10.53 -2.35 16.51
C VAL A 260 -11.77 -2.89 15.81
N PRO A 261 -12.43 -3.93 16.35
CA PRO A 261 -13.72 -4.41 15.86
C PRO A 261 -14.80 -3.31 15.99
N GLU A 262 -15.72 -3.25 15.05
CA GLU A 262 -16.75 -2.20 15.00
C GLU A 262 -17.76 -2.23 16.14
N LYS A 263 -18.09 -3.42 16.54
CA LYS A 263 -18.94 -3.67 17.71
C LYS A 263 -18.11 -4.49 18.67
N GLY A 264 -17.52 -3.87 19.61
CA GLY A 264 -16.78 -4.67 20.55
C GLY A 264 -15.84 -3.86 21.40
N ARG A 265 -15.70 -4.37 22.57
CA ARG A 265 -14.78 -3.90 23.60
C ARG A 265 -13.34 -4.37 23.38
N TYR A 266 -13.11 -5.21 22.37
CA TYR A 266 -11.82 -5.84 22.15
C TYR A 266 -10.90 -4.95 21.29
N ARG A 267 -9.57 -5.05 21.53
CA ARG A 267 -8.53 -4.54 20.65
C ARG A 267 -7.53 -5.65 20.41
N VAL A 268 -7.31 -5.99 19.17
CA VAL A 268 -6.36 -7.03 18.77
C VAL A 268 -5.05 -6.38 18.37
N LEU A 269 -3.98 -6.69 19.10
CA LEU A 269 -2.63 -6.22 18.83
C LEU A 269 -1.87 -7.32 18.11
N SER A 270 -1.41 -7.04 16.89
CA SER A 270 -0.49 -7.89 16.15
C SER A 270 0.93 -7.35 16.31
N ILE A 271 1.88 -8.24 16.56
CA ILE A 271 3.28 -7.93 16.81
C ILE A 271 4.11 -8.70 15.80
N GLY A 272 4.79 -7.96 14.92
CA GLY A 272 5.65 -8.51 13.85
C GLY A 272 7.10 -8.14 14.03
N GLU A 273 8.00 -8.80 13.32
CA GLU A 273 9.44 -8.53 13.31
C GLU A 273 9.92 -8.30 11.87
N GLY A 274 10.34 -7.09 11.57
CA GLY A 274 10.87 -6.71 10.25
C GLY A 274 9.88 -7.02 9.13
N THR A 275 10.29 -7.86 8.16
CA THR A 275 9.48 -8.30 7.01
C THR A 275 8.99 -9.75 7.14
N ASP A 276 9.13 -10.36 8.32
CA ASP A 276 8.62 -11.72 8.56
C ASP A 276 7.08 -11.69 8.55
N GLU A 277 6.47 -12.65 7.86
CA GLU A 277 5.02 -12.75 7.78
C GLU A 277 4.40 -13.33 9.06
N ARG A 278 5.19 -14.02 9.89
CA ARG A 278 4.74 -14.55 11.17
C ARG A 278 4.52 -13.43 12.17
N ASN A 279 3.66 -13.66 13.13
CA ASN A 279 3.37 -12.66 14.15
C ASN A 279 2.87 -13.29 15.44
N PHE A 280 3.03 -12.56 16.55
CA PHE A 280 2.29 -12.80 17.77
C PHE A 280 0.96 -12.06 17.73
N LEU A 281 0.01 -12.54 18.54
CA LEU A 281 -1.23 -11.82 18.81
C LEU A 281 -1.43 -11.62 20.30
N SER A 282 -1.93 -10.45 20.65
CA SER A 282 -2.45 -10.15 21.98
C SER A 282 -3.81 -9.48 21.87
N ILE A 283 -4.61 -9.55 22.92
CA ILE A 283 -5.94 -8.94 22.96
C ILE A 283 -6.12 -8.15 24.25
N SER A 284 -6.77 -7.01 24.16
CA SER A 284 -7.37 -6.33 25.29
C SER A 284 -8.89 -6.58 25.30
N LEU A 285 -9.43 -6.93 26.46
CA LEU A 285 -10.83 -7.28 26.65
C LEU A 285 -11.72 -6.09 27.02
N ASP A 286 -11.10 -4.97 27.32
CA ASP A 286 -11.78 -3.76 27.78
C ASP A 286 -11.01 -2.48 27.41
N GLU A 287 -11.53 -1.34 27.82
CA GLU A 287 -10.95 -0.02 27.57
C GLU A 287 -9.65 0.26 28.38
N SER A 288 -9.28 -0.64 29.30
CA SER A 288 -8.04 -0.48 30.08
C SER A 288 -6.80 -0.64 29.22
N LEU A 289 -6.94 -1.32 28.07
CA LEU A 289 -5.87 -1.63 27.11
C LEU A 289 -4.75 -2.49 27.74
N ASN A 290 -5.14 -3.35 28.68
CA ASN A 290 -4.29 -4.39 29.20
C ASN A 290 -4.31 -5.58 28.23
N PHE A 291 -3.21 -5.76 27.50
CA PHE A 291 -3.11 -6.83 26.50
C PHE A 291 -2.70 -8.15 27.15
N VAL A 292 -3.43 -9.20 26.84
CA VAL A 292 -3.11 -10.58 27.21
C VAL A 292 -2.73 -11.35 25.94
N PRO A 293 -1.70 -12.22 25.99
CA PRO A 293 -1.29 -13.00 24.84
C PRO A 293 -2.40 -13.95 24.38
N LEU A 294 -2.65 -13.99 23.08
CA LEU A 294 -3.47 -15.00 22.38
C LEU A 294 -2.58 -16.04 21.69
N ILE A 295 -1.55 -15.56 21.01
CA ILE A 295 -0.53 -16.35 20.31
C ILE A 295 0.82 -15.85 20.82
N ASP A 296 1.52 -16.72 21.53
CA ASP A 296 2.82 -16.47 22.19
C ASP A 296 4.01 -17.13 21.49
N LYS A 297 3.78 -17.71 20.28
CA LYS A 297 4.79 -18.33 19.46
C LYS A 297 4.88 -17.68 18.09
N PHE A 298 6.08 -17.42 17.65
CA PHE A 298 6.37 -16.83 16.34
C PHE A 298 6.49 -17.92 15.27
N GLU A 299 5.38 -18.61 14.99
CA GLU A 299 5.39 -19.83 14.15
C GLU A 299 4.52 -19.75 12.89
N ALA A 300 3.56 -18.83 12.83
CA ALA A 300 2.64 -18.68 11.72
C ALA A 300 2.14 -17.24 11.58
N THR A 301 1.49 -16.97 10.45
CA THR A 301 0.74 -15.73 10.21
C THR A 301 -0.66 -15.87 10.81
N TYR A 302 -1.08 -14.84 11.55
CA TYR A 302 -2.44 -14.66 12.03
C TYR A 302 -2.93 -13.27 11.66
N ARG A 303 -3.94 -13.17 10.81
CA ARG A 303 -4.50 -11.89 10.37
C ARG A 303 -5.95 -11.78 10.79
N PHE A 304 -6.26 -10.74 11.58
CA PHE A 304 -7.63 -10.42 11.96
C PHE A 304 -8.45 -10.01 10.73
N LEU A 305 -9.62 -10.60 10.55
CA LEU A 305 -10.50 -10.37 9.41
C LEU A 305 -11.75 -9.54 9.77
N GLY A 306 -12.15 -9.58 11.00
CA GLY A 306 -13.39 -9.00 11.51
C GLY A 306 -14.09 -9.93 12.50
N GLY A 307 -15.30 -9.62 12.84
CA GLY A 307 -16.11 -10.44 13.75
C GLY A 307 -17.18 -9.63 14.47
N ASN A 308 -17.92 -10.28 15.33
CA ASN A 308 -18.94 -9.67 16.18
C ASN A 308 -18.46 -9.53 17.64
N GLU A 309 -19.41 -9.28 18.58
CA GLU A 309 -19.08 -9.07 19.99
C GLU A 309 -18.51 -10.33 20.68
N ASP A 310 -18.86 -11.52 20.22
CA ASP A 310 -18.52 -12.79 20.86
C ASP A 310 -17.49 -13.60 20.07
N THR A 311 -17.42 -13.42 18.75
CA THR A 311 -16.59 -14.23 17.84
C THR A 311 -15.78 -13.35 16.90
N LEU A 312 -14.47 -13.58 16.90
CA LEU A 312 -13.50 -12.91 16.02
C LEU A 312 -12.97 -13.92 14.99
N CYS A 313 -12.89 -13.51 13.73
CA CYS A 313 -12.39 -14.34 12.63
C CYS A 313 -10.95 -13.97 12.27
N PHE A 314 -10.13 -15.00 12.04
CA PHE A 314 -8.73 -14.85 11.67
C PHE A 314 -8.37 -15.76 10.49
N PHE A 315 -7.56 -15.25 9.59
CA PHE A 315 -6.79 -16.09 8.68
C PHE A 315 -5.55 -16.62 9.40
N SER A 316 -5.18 -17.87 9.16
CA SER A 316 -3.89 -18.43 9.60
C SER A 316 -3.33 -19.45 8.60
N ASN A 317 -2.01 -19.52 8.53
CA ASN A 317 -1.30 -20.57 7.79
C ASN A 317 -0.65 -21.62 8.71
N LEU A 318 -1.01 -21.66 9.99
CA LEU A 318 -0.50 -22.64 10.95
C LEU A 318 -0.85 -24.07 10.51
N ASN A 319 0.16 -24.87 10.18
CA ASN A 319 0.02 -26.22 9.63
C ASN A 319 -0.90 -26.32 8.40
N SER A 320 -1.07 -25.23 7.66
CA SER A 320 -1.98 -25.09 6.52
C SER A 320 -1.38 -24.08 5.53
N PRO A 321 -0.39 -24.46 4.71
CA PRO A 321 0.34 -23.54 3.84
C PRO A 321 -0.54 -22.79 2.85
N ASN A 322 -1.70 -23.34 2.46
CA ASN A 322 -2.67 -22.65 1.61
C ASN A 322 -3.62 -21.74 2.40
N GLY A 323 -3.52 -21.74 3.73
CA GLY A 323 -4.34 -20.94 4.62
C GLY A 323 -5.65 -21.58 5.02
N LYS A 324 -6.13 -21.17 6.18
CA LYS A 324 -7.41 -21.58 6.78
C LYS A 324 -8.02 -20.41 7.55
N ILE A 325 -9.28 -20.54 7.94
CA ILE A 325 -9.95 -19.54 8.78
C ILE A 325 -10.24 -20.14 10.15
N LEU A 326 -9.85 -19.39 11.15
CA LEU A 326 -10.07 -19.68 12.55
C LEU A 326 -11.09 -18.70 13.11
N SER A 327 -11.92 -19.16 14.03
CA SER A 327 -12.69 -18.30 14.92
C SER A 327 -12.09 -18.31 16.31
N LEU A 328 -12.16 -17.18 16.98
CA LEU A 328 -11.87 -17.02 18.40
C LEU A 328 -13.14 -16.59 19.11
N THR A 329 -13.68 -17.48 19.94
CA THR A 329 -14.83 -17.18 20.82
C THR A 329 -14.30 -16.79 22.21
N ILE A 330 -14.82 -15.69 22.75
CA ILE A 330 -14.44 -15.17 24.05
C ILE A 330 -15.62 -15.37 25.01
N ASN A 331 -15.46 -16.29 25.96
CA ASN A 331 -16.50 -16.63 26.92
C ASN A 331 -15.94 -16.60 28.34
N ASP A 332 -16.44 -15.69 29.18
CA ASP A 332 -16.02 -15.51 30.58
C ASP A 332 -14.48 -15.43 30.78
N GLY A 333 -13.81 -14.75 29.82
CA GLY A 333 -12.34 -14.60 29.81
C GLY A 333 -11.58 -15.83 29.30
N ASN A 334 -12.26 -16.88 28.86
CA ASN A 334 -11.63 -18.02 28.19
C ASN A 334 -11.59 -17.79 26.67
N PHE A 335 -10.49 -18.18 26.05
CA PHE A 335 -10.24 -18.08 24.62
C PHE A 335 -10.40 -19.47 23.99
N ILE A 336 -11.41 -19.62 23.13
CA ILE A 336 -11.70 -20.88 22.44
C ILE A 336 -11.45 -20.66 20.95
N TRP A 337 -10.46 -21.38 20.40
CA TRP A 337 -10.14 -21.38 18.99
C TRP A 337 -10.76 -22.56 18.29
N ASP A 338 -11.49 -22.29 17.20
CA ASP A 338 -12.06 -23.33 16.32
C ASP A 338 -11.63 -23.07 14.87
N GLU A 339 -11.39 -24.15 14.12
CA GLU A 339 -11.18 -24.09 12.68
C GLU A 339 -12.54 -24.10 11.99
N ILE A 340 -12.97 -22.93 11.45
CA ILE A 340 -14.31 -22.79 10.83
C ILE A 340 -14.27 -23.02 9.31
N VAL A 341 -13.15 -22.73 8.64
CA VAL A 341 -12.93 -23.12 7.22
C VAL A 341 -11.57 -23.76 7.11
N ALA A 342 -11.56 -25.04 6.78
CA ALA A 342 -10.36 -25.84 6.64
C ALA A 342 -9.56 -25.45 5.39
N GLU A 343 -8.26 -25.76 5.41
CA GLU A 343 -7.38 -25.62 4.24
C GLU A 343 -7.95 -26.39 3.04
N LYS A 344 -7.89 -25.77 1.86
CA LYS A 344 -8.20 -26.38 0.57
C LYS A 344 -6.94 -26.63 -0.25
N GLU A 345 -7.08 -27.33 -1.37
CA GLU A 345 -6.01 -27.57 -2.34
C GLU A 345 -5.40 -26.26 -2.89
N PHE A 346 -6.21 -25.19 -2.94
CA PHE A 346 -5.83 -23.90 -3.50
C PHE A 346 -5.59 -22.88 -2.38
N PRO A 347 -4.59 -21.98 -2.55
CA PRO A 347 -4.27 -21.01 -1.54
C PRO A 347 -5.36 -19.91 -1.43
N ILE A 348 -5.59 -19.46 -0.20
CA ILE A 348 -6.37 -18.26 0.07
C ILE A 348 -5.53 -17.04 -0.32
N SER A 349 -5.93 -16.33 -1.36
CA SER A 349 -5.31 -15.07 -1.80
C SER A 349 -5.87 -13.84 -1.07
N GLY A 350 -7.07 -13.93 -0.53
CA GLY A 350 -7.72 -12.88 0.25
C GLY A 350 -8.86 -13.42 1.09
N ALA A 351 -9.07 -12.81 2.26
CA ALA A 351 -10.21 -13.09 3.11
C ALA A 351 -10.62 -11.81 3.87
N SER A 352 -11.93 -11.62 4.05
CA SER A 352 -12.49 -10.46 4.76
C SER A 352 -13.84 -10.79 5.37
N VAL A 353 -14.26 -9.98 6.35
CA VAL A 353 -15.62 -9.97 6.86
C VAL A 353 -16.32 -8.70 6.38
N ALA A 354 -17.45 -8.86 5.70
CA ALA A 354 -18.28 -7.76 5.24
C ALA A 354 -19.76 -8.08 5.43
N GLY A 355 -20.49 -7.17 6.05
CA GLY A 355 -21.86 -7.44 6.51
C GLY A 355 -21.86 -8.54 7.60
N ASP A 356 -22.55 -9.61 7.33
CA ASP A 356 -22.59 -10.83 8.15
C ASP A 356 -21.93 -12.02 7.43
N LYS A 357 -21.08 -11.75 6.45
CA LYS A 357 -20.43 -12.74 5.59
C LYS A 357 -18.93 -12.77 5.78
N LEU A 358 -18.39 -13.98 5.83
CA LEU A 358 -16.98 -14.25 5.58
C LEU A 358 -16.80 -14.49 4.08
N ILE A 359 -15.97 -13.69 3.43
CA ILE A 359 -15.71 -13.72 1.99
C ILE A 359 -14.30 -14.21 1.79
N ILE A 360 -14.10 -15.32 1.07
CA ILE A 360 -12.79 -15.92 0.83
C ILE A 360 -12.53 -15.98 -0.66
N ASN A 361 -11.40 -15.42 -1.08
CA ASN A 361 -10.89 -15.48 -2.44
C ASN A 361 -9.76 -16.50 -2.52
N TYR A 362 -9.97 -17.56 -3.28
CA TYR A 362 -8.98 -18.59 -3.58
C TYR A 362 -8.31 -18.30 -4.93
N LEU A 363 -7.04 -18.66 -5.05
CA LEU A 363 -6.32 -18.62 -6.32
C LEU A 363 -6.28 -20.02 -6.93
N VAL A 364 -7.13 -20.28 -7.93
CA VAL A 364 -7.27 -21.56 -8.61
C VAL A 364 -6.69 -21.44 -10.02
N ASP A 365 -5.57 -22.10 -10.30
CA ASP A 365 -4.89 -22.02 -11.61
C ASP A 365 -4.72 -20.58 -12.12
N THR A 366 -4.30 -19.66 -11.21
CA THR A 366 -4.14 -18.23 -11.45
C THR A 366 -5.42 -17.40 -11.63
N ILE A 367 -6.59 -18.01 -11.46
CA ILE A 367 -7.90 -17.36 -11.55
C ILE A 367 -8.49 -17.23 -10.15
N SER A 368 -9.10 -16.09 -9.87
CA SER A 368 -9.80 -15.86 -8.60
C SER A 368 -11.11 -16.65 -8.54
N LYS A 369 -11.31 -17.34 -7.44
CA LYS A 369 -12.56 -18.02 -7.07
C LYS A 369 -13.01 -17.54 -5.71
N VAL A 370 -14.17 -16.87 -5.64
CA VAL A 370 -14.68 -16.24 -4.41
C VAL A 370 -15.85 -17.05 -3.85
N GLU A 371 -15.75 -17.39 -2.58
CA GLU A 371 -16.76 -18.13 -1.85
C GLU A 371 -17.24 -17.33 -0.64
N PHE A 372 -18.54 -17.43 -0.37
CA PHE A 372 -19.21 -16.81 0.78
C PHE A 372 -19.54 -17.86 1.84
N PHE A 373 -19.28 -17.50 3.08
CA PHE A 373 -19.60 -18.29 4.26
C PHE A 373 -20.33 -17.41 5.27
N ASP A 374 -21.07 -18.03 6.19
CA ASP A 374 -21.46 -17.34 7.42
C ASP A 374 -20.29 -17.21 8.40
N LEU A 375 -20.48 -16.53 9.52
CA LEU A 375 -19.40 -16.34 10.50
C LEU A 375 -19.10 -17.60 11.32
N GLU A 376 -19.93 -18.63 11.23
CA GLU A 376 -19.72 -19.97 11.77
C GLU A 376 -18.94 -20.89 10.81
N GLY A 377 -18.67 -20.42 9.57
CA GLY A 377 -17.91 -21.16 8.56
C GLY A 377 -18.73 -22.06 7.67
N ASN A 378 -20.07 -21.97 7.72
CA ASN A 378 -20.92 -22.72 6.81
C ASN A 378 -20.91 -22.08 5.43
N PHE A 379 -20.64 -22.88 4.39
CA PHE A 379 -20.66 -22.43 3.00
C PHE A 379 -22.07 -21.96 2.60
N ILE A 380 -22.14 -20.78 1.98
CA ILE A 380 -23.38 -20.19 1.48
C ILE A 380 -23.45 -20.36 -0.04
N GLU A 381 -22.53 -19.73 -0.77
CA GLU A 381 -22.56 -19.68 -2.22
C GLU A 381 -21.16 -19.34 -2.80
N GLU A 382 -20.94 -19.65 -4.06
CA GLU A 382 -19.79 -19.19 -4.84
C GLU A 382 -20.20 -17.99 -5.72
N LEU A 383 -19.35 -16.97 -5.80
CA LEU A 383 -19.58 -15.84 -6.70
C LEU A 383 -19.48 -16.28 -8.17
N MET A 384 -20.63 -16.37 -8.82
CA MET A 384 -20.69 -16.71 -10.27
C MET A 384 -20.34 -15.51 -11.14
N PHE A 385 -19.05 -15.17 -11.21
CA PHE A 385 -18.57 -14.06 -12.03
C PHE A 385 -18.36 -14.48 -13.49
N LYS A 386 -18.79 -13.63 -14.43
CA LYS A 386 -18.63 -13.88 -15.87
C LYS A 386 -17.28 -13.35 -16.33
N GLY A 387 -16.27 -14.17 -16.27
CA GLY A 387 -14.92 -13.85 -16.75
C GLY A 387 -13.87 -14.61 -15.96
N GLU A 388 -12.78 -14.97 -16.62
CA GLU A 388 -11.58 -15.54 -16.03
C GLU A 388 -10.56 -14.43 -15.82
N GLY A 389 -10.10 -14.26 -14.59
CA GLY A 389 -9.15 -13.19 -14.24
C GLY A 389 -8.98 -13.03 -12.75
N SER A 390 -8.48 -11.88 -12.36
CA SER A 390 -8.25 -11.52 -10.96
C SER A 390 -9.44 -10.75 -10.41
N LEU A 391 -9.91 -11.17 -9.25
CA LEU A 391 -10.86 -10.44 -8.42
C LEU A 391 -10.13 -9.96 -7.16
N SER A 392 -10.38 -8.75 -6.73
CA SER A 392 -9.85 -8.21 -5.47
C SER A 392 -10.84 -7.23 -4.82
N GLY A 393 -10.57 -6.86 -3.56
CA GLY A 393 -11.49 -6.02 -2.79
C GLY A 393 -12.29 -6.84 -1.80
N PHE A 394 -13.64 -6.75 -1.89
CA PHE A 394 -14.57 -7.38 -0.95
C PHE A 394 -14.44 -6.86 0.49
N TYR A 395 -13.91 -5.64 0.63
CA TYR A 395 -13.77 -5.02 1.94
C TYR A 395 -15.12 -4.54 2.44
N GLY A 396 -15.29 -4.66 3.73
CA GLY A 396 -16.50 -4.18 4.36
C GLY A 396 -16.36 -4.14 5.87
N LYS A 397 -17.46 -3.82 6.48
CA LYS A 397 -17.61 -3.74 7.90
C LYS A 397 -18.83 -4.55 8.31
N LEU A 398 -18.88 -4.98 9.56
CA LEU A 398 -20.03 -5.69 10.11
C LEU A 398 -21.29 -4.83 9.93
N GLY A 399 -22.36 -5.43 9.40
CA GLY A 399 -23.63 -4.75 9.12
C GLY A 399 -23.66 -3.92 7.84
N ASN A 400 -22.60 -3.90 7.04
CA ASN A 400 -22.67 -3.32 5.71
C ASN A 400 -23.65 -4.11 4.82
N LYS A 401 -24.45 -3.41 4.01
CA LYS A 401 -25.35 -4.02 3.04
C LYS A 401 -24.69 -4.26 1.70
N PHE A 402 -23.63 -3.54 1.41
CA PHE A 402 -22.90 -3.59 0.14
C PHE A 402 -21.40 -3.65 0.40
N SER A 403 -20.71 -4.37 -0.45
CA SER A 403 -19.26 -4.35 -0.61
C SER A 403 -18.91 -3.98 -2.06
N TYR A 404 -17.63 -3.73 -2.32
CA TYR A 404 -17.14 -3.44 -3.66
C TYR A 404 -15.97 -4.36 -3.97
N PHE A 405 -15.87 -4.74 -5.25
CA PHE A 405 -14.75 -5.51 -5.75
C PHE A 405 -14.37 -5.05 -7.16
N GLU A 406 -13.18 -5.34 -7.55
CA GLU A 406 -12.69 -5.12 -8.90
C GLU A 406 -12.40 -6.43 -9.61
N PHE A 407 -12.51 -6.37 -10.93
CA PHE A 407 -12.11 -7.43 -11.84
C PHE A 407 -11.15 -6.88 -12.87
N SER A 408 -10.12 -7.64 -13.20
CA SER A 408 -9.25 -7.38 -14.35
C SER A 408 -8.71 -8.66 -14.95
N ASN A 409 -8.37 -8.60 -16.25
CA ASN A 409 -7.62 -9.63 -16.96
C ASN A 409 -6.83 -9.02 -18.12
N PHE A 410 -6.13 -9.82 -18.91
CA PHE A 410 -5.31 -9.33 -20.04
C PHE A 410 -6.07 -8.57 -21.13
N THR A 411 -7.38 -8.69 -21.21
CA THR A 411 -8.24 -8.07 -22.24
C THR A 411 -9.28 -7.12 -21.67
N THR A 412 -9.41 -7.09 -20.35
CA THR A 412 -10.40 -6.26 -19.63
C THR A 412 -9.66 -5.39 -18.62
N PRO A 413 -9.67 -4.06 -18.79
CA PRO A 413 -9.11 -3.16 -17.80
C PRO A 413 -9.86 -3.29 -16.46
N GLN A 414 -9.23 -2.81 -15.40
CA GLN A 414 -9.82 -2.75 -14.07
C GLN A 414 -11.25 -2.21 -14.13
N SER A 415 -12.17 -2.99 -13.60
CA SER A 415 -13.60 -2.70 -13.59
C SER A 415 -14.18 -2.95 -12.22
N ILE A 416 -14.88 -1.97 -11.66
CA ILE A 416 -15.40 -2.02 -10.29
C ILE A 416 -16.87 -2.44 -10.29
N TYR A 417 -17.21 -3.28 -9.34
CA TYR A 417 -18.55 -3.82 -9.12
C TYR A 417 -19.02 -3.56 -7.69
N GLU A 418 -20.31 -3.27 -7.55
CA GLU A 418 -21.03 -3.23 -6.28
C GLU A 418 -21.66 -4.62 -6.04
N LEU A 419 -21.35 -5.22 -4.89
CA LEU A 419 -21.89 -6.49 -4.44
C LEU A 419 -22.94 -6.22 -3.35
N ASP A 420 -24.16 -6.71 -3.55
CA ASP A 420 -25.20 -6.75 -2.54
C ASP A 420 -24.97 -7.96 -1.61
N LEU A 421 -24.69 -7.71 -0.33
CA LEU A 421 -24.32 -8.77 0.63
C LEU A 421 -25.52 -9.59 1.13
N GLU A 422 -26.76 -9.14 0.89
CA GLU A 422 -27.97 -9.91 1.22
C GLU A 422 -28.31 -10.92 0.12
N THR A 423 -28.25 -10.46 -1.16
CA THR A 423 -28.65 -11.26 -2.31
C THR A 423 -27.46 -11.92 -3.02
N LEU A 424 -26.23 -11.58 -2.66
CA LEU A 424 -24.95 -11.97 -3.30
C LEU A 424 -24.91 -11.66 -4.81
N SER A 425 -25.80 -10.79 -5.28
CA SER A 425 -25.81 -10.30 -6.65
C SER A 425 -24.89 -9.09 -6.82
N TYR A 426 -24.32 -8.92 -8.02
CA TYR A 426 -23.44 -7.80 -8.29
C TYR A 426 -23.86 -7.05 -9.56
N LYS A 427 -23.42 -5.81 -9.65
CA LYS A 427 -23.60 -4.95 -10.84
C LYS A 427 -22.39 -4.04 -11.02
N PRO A 428 -22.13 -3.55 -12.24
CA PRO A 428 -21.09 -2.54 -12.45
C PRO A 428 -21.29 -1.33 -11.54
N CYS A 429 -20.20 -0.87 -10.93
CA CYS A 429 -20.22 0.35 -10.11
C CYS A 429 -19.99 1.55 -11.02
N LEU A 430 -21.08 2.23 -11.38
CA LEU A 430 -21.03 3.41 -12.26
C LEU A 430 -20.73 4.65 -11.41
N LEU A 431 -19.48 4.85 -11.01
CA LEU A 431 -19.03 6.10 -10.38
C LEU A 431 -18.69 7.18 -11.43
N TYR A 432 -18.53 6.78 -12.68
CA TYR A 432 -18.25 7.65 -13.81
C TYR A 432 -19.46 7.83 -14.73
N THR A 433 -20.50 8.37 -14.32
CA THR A 433 -21.51 8.74 -15.31
C THR A 433 -21.69 10.23 -15.31
N SER A 434 -21.10 10.85 -16.27
CA SER A 434 -21.77 11.90 -17.04
C SER A 434 -21.09 12.13 -18.36
#